data_0e3b1e6d56e85d8044f7976d334380fc
#
_entry.id   0e3b1e6d56e85d8044f7976d334380fc
#
_cell.length_a   1.000
_cell.length_b   1.000
_cell.length_c   1.000
_cell.angle_alpha   90.00
_cell.angle_beta   90.00
_cell.angle_gamma   90.00
#
_symmetry.space_group_name_H-M   'P 1'
#
loop_
_entity.id
_entity.type
_entity.pdbx_description
1 polymer ?
#
loop_
_entity_poly.entity_id
_entity_poly.type
_entity_poly.pdbx_seq_one_letter_code
_entity_poly.pdbx_strand_id
1 'polypeptide(L)'
;MPTRRRIAGWIALALVAALGYAGYRTAWGKPFSINMLADRQALEFLMRNPEMFTAVGLGEGSIFDYHSAKLAPYTLRQRDDDYAQLTRFLAEVRRFDRASLGRGDQITYDILVDQYETGLSFRRFGWLQGDELYPVSPMFGVEVELSTFMQTVHVVTNDKTARNYVRRLEAMGDKLDQVTAAMQRQAQAGVVLPPSLLERSLTVIHDMVSAAPAQNALITSFAARMDQVRSLDAARKRQLESQAIAAVGSRVYPAYARMSAALEAERPAAATQAAGVGRLADGAAYYALQLKANTTTDYTPGQVHALGLAEVARISAEMDSLLAAHGLAAGSVGERMAALARDPRFLLPDDADGRRQALARYRQILDEVSARMPEYFRNFPAKRLAVERVPASQEKGASAAYYQQAAMDGSRPGVFFANLRDMSEVPTWGMKTLAYHEGVPGHHLQVSIALGLKNLPLIREQTLYAAYAEGWALYAEQLAAEIGMYKDDPWGNLGRLQLELVRAARLVIDTGIHAEGWSREQAIAYMVATTGKPESEVASEVERYMAMPGQACSYKVGELKILELRARARAALGPKFNLKDFHTVILENGSVPLTLLEQLVDEWIARTRGAT
;
A
#
# COMPACT_ATOMS: atom_id res chain seq x y z
N MET A 1 -65.25 14.63 17.17
CA MET A 1 -63.87 14.09 17.14
C MET A 1 -63.20 14.10 15.75
N PRO A 2 -63.41 15.10 14.91
CA PRO A 2 -62.70 15.19 13.61
C PRO A 2 -61.25 15.77 13.70
N THR A 3 -60.92 16.42 14.82
CA THR A 3 -59.63 17.08 15.01
C THR A 3 -58.42 16.14 15.20
N ARG A 4 -58.57 15.01 15.90
CA ARG A 4 -57.45 14.05 16.16
C ARG A 4 -56.99 13.34 14.89
N ARG A 5 -57.90 12.94 14.00
CA ARG A 5 -57.55 12.31 12.70
C ARG A 5 -56.85 13.30 11.75
N ARG A 6 -57.27 14.56 11.73
CA ARG A 6 -56.63 15.62 10.93
C ARG A 6 -55.24 15.94 11.45
N ILE A 7 -55.06 16.04 12.77
CA ILE A 7 -53.76 16.26 13.42
C ILE A 7 -52.82 15.08 13.12
N ALA A 8 -53.28 13.84 13.25
CA ALA A 8 -52.49 12.66 12.90
C ALA A 8 -52.08 12.65 11.41
N GLY A 9 -52.97 13.06 10.50
CA GLY A 9 -52.65 13.21 9.08
C GLY A 9 -51.59 14.25 8.78
N TRP A 10 -51.66 15.42 9.47
CA TRP A 10 -50.62 16.45 9.33
C TRP A 10 -49.27 16.01 9.91
N ILE A 11 -49.25 15.29 11.03
CA ILE A 11 -48.03 14.70 11.60
C ILE A 11 -47.41 13.70 10.64
N ALA A 12 -48.22 12.80 10.06
CA ALA A 12 -47.74 11.82 9.08
C ALA A 12 -47.15 12.50 7.83
N LEU A 13 -47.84 13.54 7.30
CA LEU A 13 -47.36 14.31 6.15
C LEU A 13 -46.05 15.06 6.48
N ALA A 14 -45.95 15.67 7.66
CA ALA A 14 -44.74 16.32 8.12
C ALA A 14 -43.56 15.33 8.29
N LEU A 15 -43.82 14.11 8.79
CA LEU A 15 -42.81 13.06 8.88
C LEU A 15 -42.33 12.61 7.49
N VAL A 16 -43.26 12.40 6.54
CA VAL A 16 -42.90 12.04 5.16
C VAL A 16 -42.09 13.16 4.51
N ALA A 17 -42.50 14.42 4.67
CA ALA A 17 -41.76 15.57 4.17
C ALA A 17 -40.37 15.70 4.81
N ALA A 18 -40.27 15.48 6.12
CA ALA A 18 -38.99 15.50 6.85
C ALA A 18 -38.06 14.35 6.39
N LEU A 19 -38.58 13.14 6.22
CA LEU A 19 -37.84 12.00 5.70
C LEU A 19 -37.41 12.24 4.23
N GLY A 20 -38.30 12.78 3.39
CA GLY A 20 -37.99 13.17 2.01
C GLY A 20 -36.92 14.24 1.95
N TYR A 21 -36.98 15.25 2.82
CA TYR A 21 -35.97 16.29 2.91
C TYR A 21 -34.63 15.74 3.42
N ALA A 22 -34.66 14.87 4.44
CA ALA A 22 -33.46 14.19 4.93
C ALA A 22 -32.82 13.33 3.85
N GLY A 23 -33.63 12.53 3.11
CA GLY A 23 -33.17 11.73 1.98
C GLY A 23 -32.56 12.59 0.86
N TYR A 24 -33.24 13.69 0.49
CA TYR A 24 -32.70 14.65 -0.50
C TYR A 24 -31.36 15.24 -0.04
N ARG A 25 -31.28 15.72 1.20
CA ARG A 25 -30.03 16.29 1.74
C ARG A 25 -28.89 15.27 1.74
N THR A 26 -29.18 14.04 2.10
CA THR A 26 -28.16 12.96 2.16
C THR A 26 -27.70 12.58 0.75
N ALA A 27 -28.61 12.43 -0.22
CA ALA A 27 -28.29 11.93 -1.54
C ALA A 27 -27.77 13.01 -2.50
N TRP A 28 -28.31 14.23 -2.46
CA TRP A 28 -28.03 15.29 -3.44
C TRP A 28 -27.70 16.66 -2.86
N GLY A 29 -28.11 16.93 -1.62
CA GLY A 29 -27.88 18.21 -0.96
C GLY A 29 -26.59 18.26 -0.15
N LYS A 30 -26.51 19.21 0.81
CA LYS A 30 -25.51 19.22 1.88
C LYS A 30 -25.95 18.26 2.97
N PRO A 31 -25.27 17.14 3.23
CA PRO A 31 -25.62 16.21 4.29
C PRO A 31 -25.56 16.85 5.69
N PHE A 32 -26.12 16.17 6.70
CA PHE A 32 -26.16 16.70 8.08
C PHE A 32 -24.80 16.64 8.77
N SER A 33 -23.93 15.72 8.38
CA SER A 33 -22.56 15.60 8.88
C SER A 33 -21.57 15.43 7.75
N ILE A 34 -20.30 15.73 8.03
CA ILE A 34 -19.22 15.52 7.09
C ILE A 34 -18.96 14.03 6.85
N ASN A 35 -19.18 13.18 7.85
CA ASN A 35 -19.05 11.74 7.70
C ASN A 35 -20.07 11.18 6.70
N MET A 36 -21.33 11.65 6.75
CA MET A 36 -22.33 11.29 5.71
C MET A 36 -21.94 11.79 4.32
N LEU A 37 -21.28 12.95 4.21
CA LEU A 37 -20.72 13.40 2.93
C LEU A 37 -19.61 12.47 2.46
N ALA A 38 -18.68 12.14 3.35
CA ALA A 38 -17.55 11.25 3.07
C ALA A 38 -18.00 9.87 2.58
N ASP A 39 -19.01 9.27 3.25
CA ASP A 39 -19.58 7.98 2.84
C ASP A 39 -20.28 8.05 1.48
N ARG A 40 -21.01 9.14 1.20
CA ARG A 40 -21.61 9.37 -0.12
C ARG A 40 -20.54 9.47 -1.20
N GLN A 41 -19.49 10.26 -0.96
CA GLN A 41 -18.39 10.46 -1.93
C GLN A 41 -17.61 9.15 -2.14
N ALA A 42 -17.37 8.38 -1.07
CA ALA A 42 -16.76 7.06 -1.16
C ALA A 42 -17.61 6.11 -2.02
N LEU A 43 -18.93 6.07 -1.81
CA LEU A 43 -19.83 5.24 -2.61
C LEU A 43 -19.84 5.68 -4.08
N GLU A 44 -19.93 6.99 -4.37
CA GLU A 44 -19.86 7.50 -5.74
C GLU A 44 -18.53 7.13 -6.43
N PHE A 45 -17.43 7.21 -5.70
CA PHE A 45 -16.11 6.80 -6.19
C PHE A 45 -16.08 5.30 -6.50
N LEU A 46 -16.53 4.46 -5.58
CA LEU A 46 -16.61 3.00 -5.77
C LEU A 46 -17.52 2.62 -6.95
N MET A 47 -18.65 3.31 -7.12
CA MET A 47 -19.56 3.07 -8.25
C MET A 47 -18.91 3.33 -9.62
N ARG A 48 -17.88 4.16 -9.69
CA ARG A 48 -17.10 4.42 -10.92
C ARG A 48 -15.89 3.50 -11.07
N ASN A 49 -15.46 2.86 -9.97
CA ASN A 49 -14.29 1.97 -9.90
C ASN A 49 -14.74 0.55 -9.52
N PRO A 50 -15.29 -0.23 -10.46
CA PRO A 50 -15.87 -1.55 -10.19
C PRO A 50 -14.88 -2.56 -9.62
N GLU A 51 -13.59 -2.46 -9.96
CA GLU A 51 -12.53 -3.29 -9.39
C GLU A 51 -12.35 -3.00 -7.90
N MET A 52 -12.25 -1.71 -7.53
CA MET A 52 -12.13 -1.31 -6.13
C MET A 52 -13.40 -1.62 -5.34
N PHE A 53 -14.58 -1.49 -5.95
CA PHE A 53 -15.84 -1.88 -5.32
C PHE A 53 -15.83 -3.37 -4.96
N THR A 54 -15.36 -4.23 -5.88
CA THR A 54 -15.17 -5.66 -5.60
C THR A 54 -14.14 -5.89 -4.49
N ALA A 55 -13.05 -5.14 -4.47
CA ALA A 55 -12.00 -5.28 -3.45
C ALA A 55 -12.50 -4.93 -2.03
N VAL A 56 -13.41 -3.98 -1.92
CA VAL A 56 -14.08 -3.64 -0.64
C VAL A 56 -15.03 -4.75 -0.16
N GLY A 57 -15.53 -5.60 -1.07
CA GLY A 57 -16.35 -6.76 -0.72
C GLY A 57 -17.80 -6.42 -0.43
N LEU A 58 -18.38 -5.47 -1.14
CA LEU A 58 -19.76 -5.02 -0.91
C LEU A 58 -20.70 -5.48 -2.03
N GLY A 59 -21.64 -6.36 -1.70
CA GLY A 59 -22.79 -6.69 -2.52
C GLY A 59 -22.58 -7.71 -3.64
N GLU A 60 -21.40 -8.34 -3.75
CA GLU A 60 -21.10 -9.35 -4.77
C GLU A 60 -22.10 -10.51 -4.72
N GLY A 61 -22.59 -10.89 -5.91
CA GLY A 61 -23.56 -11.99 -6.06
C GLY A 61 -24.97 -11.69 -5.60
N SER A 62 -25.21 -10.55 -4.95
CA SER A 62 -26.55 -10.11 -4.52
C SER A 62 -27.33 -9.45 -5.65
N ILE A 63 -28.56 -9.01 -5.36
CA ILE A 63 -29.37 -8.20 -6.31
C ILE A 63 -28.75 -6.83 -6.59
N PHE A 64 -27.91 -6.32 -5.69
CA PHE A 64 -27.21 -5.03 -5.81
C PHE A 64 -25.87 -5.14 -6.52
N ASP A 65 -25.43 -6.33 -6.90
CA ASP A 65 -24.19 -6.55 -7.67
C ASP A 65 -24.36 -6.09 -9.11
N TYR A 66 -24.05 -4.84 -9.38
CA TYR A 66 -24.01 -4.27 -10.73
C TYR A 66 -22.55 -4.09 -11.24
N HIS A 67 -21.57 -4.22 -10.37
CA HIS A 67 -20.17 -3.86 -10.61
C HIS A 67 -19.28 -5.06 -10.97
N SER A 68 -19.54 -6.25 -10.39
CA SER A 68 -18.60 -7.38 -10.48
C SER A 68 -18.44 -7.97 -11.90
N ALA A 69 -19.26 -7.54 -12.87
CA ALA A 69 -19.10 -7.87 -14.29
C ALA A 69 -18.34 -6.81 -15.10
N LYS A 70 -17.93 -5.69 -14.48
CA LYS A 70 -17.40 -4.52 -15.19
C LYS A 70 -15.95 -4.26 -14.79
N LEU A 71 -15.26 -3.54 -15.68
CA LEU A 71 -13.96 -2.92 -15.45
C LEU A 71 -14.10 -1.41 -15.69
N ALA A 72 -13.36 -0.60 -14.92
CA ALA A 72 -13.28 0.83 -15.18
C ALA A 72 -12.55 1.08 -16.51
N PRO A 73 -13.01 2.01 -17.36
CA PRO A 73 -12.29 2.40 -18.56
C PRO A 73 -10.93 3.04 -18.22
N TYR A 74 -9.94 2.87 -19.12
CA TYR A 74 -8.63 3.52 -18.99
C TYR A 74 -8.43 4.51 -20.13
N THR A 75 -9.23 5.59 -20.16
CA THR A 75 -9.30 6.58 -21.24
C THR A 75 -9.08 8.00 -20.74
N LEU A 76 -8.69 8.93 -21.64
CA LEU A 76 -8.59 10.37 -21.31
C LEU A 76 -9.91 10.93 -20.78
N ARG A 77 -11.04 10.49 -21.35
CA ARG A 77 -12.35 10.89 -20.86
C ARG A 77 -12.57 10.48 -19.41
N GLN A 78 -12.23 9.23 -19.07
CA GLN A 78 -12.33 8.75 -17.69
C GLN A 78 -11.49 9.62 -16.75
N ARG A 79 -10.23 9.88 -17.11
CA ARG A 79 -9.32 10.76 -16.33
C ARG A 79 -9.93 12.16 -16.11
N ASP A 80 -10.45 12.78 -17.18
CA ASP A 80 -11.02 14.11 -17.08
C ASP A 80 -12.30 14.14 -16.23
N ASP A 81 -13.12 13.08 -16.33
CA ASP A 81 -14.29 12.86 -15.48
C ASP A 81 -13.89 12.65 -14.00
N ASP A 82 -12.78 11.97 -13.73
CA ASP A 82 -12.26 11.75 -12.37
C ASP A 82 -11.76 13.07 -11.76
N TYR A 83 -11.03 13.89 -12.51
CA TYR A 83 -10.64 15.23 -12.04
C TYR A 83 -11.87 16.15 -11.82
N ALA A 84 -12.89 16.05 -12.65
CA ALA A 84 -14.14 16.76 -12.44
C ALA A 84 -14.85 16.30 -11.17
N GLN A 85 -14.84 14.99 -10.89
CA GLN A 85 -15.39 14.42 -9.66
C GLN A 85 -14.64 14.92 -8.43
N LEU A 86 -13.28 14.86 -8.42
CA LEU A 86 -12.47 15.38 -7.32
C LEU A 86 -12.72 16.88 -7.07
N THR A 87 -12.83 17.67 -8.15
CA THR A 87 -13.13 19.10 -8.04
C THR A 87 -14.49 19.33 -7.35
N ARG A 88 -15.51 18.57 -7.74
CA ARG A 88 -16.83 18.63 -7.11
C ARG A 88 -16.79 18.18 -5.65
N PHE A 89 -16.12 17.08 -5.37
CA PHE A 89 -15.96 16.55 -4.00
C PHE A 89 -15.30 17.56 -3.08
N LEU A 90 -14.22 18.18 -3.50
CA LEU A 90 -13.54 19.24 -2.75
C LEU A 90 -14.47 20.44 -2.49
N ALA A 91 -15.21 20.87 -3.51
CA ALA A 91 -16.18 21.97 -3.35
C ALA A 91 -17.30 21.62 -2.36
N GLU A 92 -17.77 20.39 -2.32
CA GLU A 92 -18.77 19.90 -1.35
C GLU A 92 -18.22 19.87 0.08
N VAL A 93 -16.99 19.42 0.28
CA VAL A 93 -16.31 19.44 1.60
C VAL A 93 -16.19 20.87 2.10
N ARG A 94 -15.74 21.79 1.26
CA ARG A 94 -15.58 23.23 1.61
C ARG A 94 -16.88 23.97 1.94
N ARG A 95 -18.04 23.35 1.74
CA ARG A 95 -19.33 23.88 2.22
C ARG A 95 -19.52 23.72 3.74
N PHE A 96 -18.70 22.89 4.38
CA PHE A 96 -18.68 22.78 5.84
C PHE A 96 -17.74 23.83 6.42
N ASP A 97 -18.18 24.49 7.48
CA ASP A 97 -17.30 25.37 8.25
C ASP A 97 -16.49 24.50 9.21
N ARG A 98 -15.19 24.31 8.90
CA ARG A 98 -14.29 23.48 9.70
C ARG A 98 -14.26 23.88 11.19
N ALA A 99 -14.33 25.19 11.49
CA ALA A 99 -14.26 25.67 12.87
C ALA A 99 -15.49 25.26 13.69
N SER A 100 -16.64 25.05 13.06
CA SER A 100 -17.89 24.62 13.71
C SER A 100 -17.98 23.10 13.92
N LEU A 101 -17.05 22.32 13.34
CA LEU A 101 -17.05 20.86 13.44
C LEU A 101 -16.44 20.37 14.76
N GLY A 102 -16.95 19.26 15.27
CA GLY A 102 -16.28 18.52 16.35
C GLY A 102 -14.93 17.95 15.91
N ARG A 103 -14.02 17.65 16.86
CA ARG A 103 -12.63 17.28 16.51
C ARG A 103 -12.52 16.09 15.55
N GLY A 104 -13.30 15.02 15.75
CA GLY A 104 -13.31 13.87 14.83
C GLY A 104 -13.73 14.23 13.41
N ASP A 105 -14.72 15.12 13.28
CA ASP A 105 -15.21 15.63 12.00
C ASP A 105 -14.21 16.60 11.34
N GLN A 106 -13.43 17.38 12.12
CA GLN A 106 -12.33 18.19 11.61
C GLN A 106 -11.24 17.31 10.98
N ILE A 107 -10.89 16.20 11.62
CA ILE A 107 -9.93 15.23 11.07
C ILE A 107 -10.45 14.67 9.74
N THR A 108 -11.73 14.31 9.66
CA THR A 108 -12.35 13.86 8.39
C THR A 108 -12.27 14.95 7.32
N TYR A 109 -12.59 16.20 7.68
CA TYR A 109 -12.50 17.35 6.78
C TYR A 109 -11.08 17.53 6.23
N ASP A 110 -10.08 17.53 7.11
CA ASP A 110 -8.68 17.74 6.76
C ASP A 110 -8.15 16.64 5.84
N ILE A 111 -8.50 15.37 6.10
CA ILE A 111 -8.13 14.21 5.25
C ILE A 111 -8.76 14.34 3.86
N LEU A 112 -10.05 14.68 3.77
CA LEU A 112 -10.74 14.83 2.48
C LEU A 112 -10.15 15.97 1.66
N VAL A 113 -9.84 17.10 2.31
CA VAL A 113 -9.19 18.24 1.64
C VAL A 113 -7.80 17.85 1.14
N ASP A 114 -6.98 17.24 2.00
CA ASP A 114 -5.62 16.81 1.63
C ASP A 114 -5.62 15.86 0.43
N GLN A 115 -6.48 14.83 0.46
CA GLN A 115 -6.57 13.86 -0.63
C GLN A 115 -7.01 14.49 -1.95
N TYR A 116 -8.07 15.31 -1.91
CA TYR A 116 -8.60 15.89 -3.13
C TYR A 116 -7.69 16.98 -3.71
N GLU A 117 -7.06 17.81 -2.88
CA GLU A 117 -6.10 18.81 -3.32
C GLU A 117 -4.84 18.14 -3.89
N THR A 118 -4.32 17.12 -3.22
CA THR A 118 -3.17 16.34 -3.71
C THR A 118 -3.50 15.69 -5.05
N GLY A 119 -4.62 14.98 -5.16
CA GLY A 119 -5.05 14.36 -6.42
C GLY A 119 -5.21 15.38 -7.56
N LEU A 120 -5.86 16.52 -7.28
CA LEU A 120 -6.03 17.61 -8.27
C LEU A 120 -4.72 18.25 -8.70
N SER A 121 -3.69 18.25 -7.84
CA SER A 121 -2.37 18.81 -8.15
C SER A 121 -1.65 18.06 -9.29
N PHE A 122 -1.97 16.78 -9.50
CA PHE A 122 -1.44 15.98 -10.61
C PHE A 122 -2.05 16.33 -11.98
N ARG A 123 -3.21 17.00 -12.00
CA ARG A 123 -3.88 17.38 -13.26
C ARG A 123 -2.99 18.22 -14.20
N ARG A 124 -2.04 18.98 -13.66
CA ARG A 124 -1.09 19.81 -14.43
C ARG A 124 -0.19 18.99 -15.37
N PHE A 125 0.02 17.72 -15.08
CA PHE A 125 0.85 16.83 -15.90
C PHE A 125 -0.03 16.16 -16.96
N GLY A 126 -0.20 16.83 -18.11
CA GLY A 126 -1.10 16.40 -19.18
C GLY A 126 -0.78 15.03 -19.78
N TRP A 127 0.45 14.58 -19.63
CA TRP A 127 0.92 13.27 -20.07
C TRP A 127 0.51 12.12 -19.10
N LEU A 128 0.21 12.42 -17.84
CA LEU A 128 -0.22 11.44 -16.86
C LEU A 128 -1.65 11.00 -17.16
N GLN A 129 -1.92 9.70 -17.17
CA GLN A 129 -3.24 9.18 -17.49
C GLN A 129 -3.96 8.55 -16.29
N GLY A 130 -3.27 7.92 -15.38
CA GLY A 130 -3.77 7.33 -14.14
C GLY A 130 -3.00 7.89 -12.97
N ASP A 131 -2.95 7.14 -11.91
CA ASP A 131 -2.20 7.49 -10.69
C ASP A 131 -0.73 7.05 -10.80
N GLU A 132 -0.44 6.04 -11.64
CA GLU A 132 0.91 5.52 -11.84
C GLU A 132 1.66 6.32 -12.91
N LEU A 133 2.98 6.46 -12.69
CA LEU A 133 3.89 7.06 -13.66
C LEU A 133 3.82 6.34 -15.01
N TYR A 134 3.84 5.01 -14.99
CA TYR A 134 3.77 4.15 -16.16
C TYR A 134 2.52 3.27 -16.12
N PRO A 135 1.63 3.34 -17.12
CA PRO A 135 0.43 2.49 -17.19
C PRO A 135 0.76 1.00 -17.33
N VAL A 136 1.93 0.71 -17.92
CA VAL A 136 2.52 -0.64 -18.05
C VAL A 136 3.82 -0.65 -17.27
N SER A 137 4.00 -1.62 -16.37
CA SER A 137 5.16 -1.70 -15.49
C SER A 137 5.30 -3.13 -14.96
N PRO A 138 6.50 -3.66 -14.80
CA PRO A 138 6.69 -5.07 -14.46
C PRO A 138 6.17 -5.47 -13.07
N MET A 139 5.80 -4.50 -12.24
CA MET A 139 5.36 -4.74 -10.85
C MET A 139 3.96 -4.20 -10.56
N PHE A 140 3.65 -2.99 -11.04
CA PHE A 140 2.44 -2.24 -10.68
C PHE A 140 1.67 -1.74 -11.91
N GLY A 141 1.98 -2.25 -13.10
CA GLY A 141 1.23 -1.92 -14.31
C GLY A 141 -0.17 -2.53 -14.31
N VAL A 142 -1.09 -1.87 -14.98
CA VAL A 142 -2.49 -2.33 -15.07
C VAL A 142 -2.60 -3.76 -15.60
N GLU A 143 -1.68 -4.18 -16.48
CA GLU A 143 -1.62 -5.53 -17.03
C GLU A 143 -1.32 -6.60 -15.97
N VAL A 144 -0.47 -6.28 -14.98
CA VAL A 144 -0.14 -7.17 -13.86
C VAL A 144 -1.25 -7.14 -12.81
N GLU A 145 -1.67 -5.96 -12.41
CA GLU A 145 -2.68 -5.76 -11.36
C GLU A 145 -4.02 -6.36 -11.75
N LEU A 146 -4.45 -6.17 -13.00
CA LEU A 146 -5.73 -6.71 -13.48
C LEU A 146 -5.72 -8.25 -13.50
N SER A 147 -4.60 -8.86 -13.89
CA SER A 147 -4.44 -10.32 -13.85
C SER A 147 -4.48 -10.84 -12.42
N THR A 148 -3.76 -10.20 -11.51
CA THR A 148 -3.75 -10.53 -10.07
C THR A 148 -5.14 -10.36 -9.45
N PHE A 149 -5.81 -9.24 -9.73
CA PHE A 149 -7.17 -8.97 -9.28
C PHE A 149 -8.15 -10.09 -9.69
N MET A 150 -8.10 -10.52 -10.93
CA MET A 150 -8.96 -11.60 -11.43
C MET A 150 -8.67 -12.93 -10.74
N GLN A 151 -7.42 -13.22 -10.42
CA GLN A 151 -7.01 -14.46 -9.77
C GLN A 151 -7.34 -14.50 -8.27
N THR A 152 -7.25 -13.36 -7.57
CA THR A 152 -7.22 -13.33 -6.10
C THR A 152 -8.38 -12.56 -5.46
N VAL A 153 -8.88 -11.52 -6.11
CA VAL A 153 -9.86 -10.58 -5.53
C VAL A 153 -11.28 -10.83 -6.04
N HIS A 154 -11.43 -11.10 -7.35
CA HIS A 154 -12.77 -11.35 -7.92
C HIS A 154 -13.44 -12.54 -7.23
N VAL A 155 -14.63 -12.34 -6.69
CA VAL A 155 -15.36 -13.34 -5.91
C VAL A 155 -16.07 -14.36 -6.82
N VAL A 156 -15.95 -15.66 -6.52
CA VAL A 156 -16.66 -16.76 -7.21
C VAL A 156 -17.38 -17.62 -6.17
N THR A 157 -18.65 -17.29 -5.88
CA THR A 157 -19.45 -17.96 -4.83
C THR A 157 -20.80 -18.51 -5.32
N ASN A 158 -21.22 -18.11 -6.53
CA ASN A 158 -22.47 -18.57 -7.14
C ASN A 158 -22.44 -18.40 -8.67
N ASP A 159 -23.51 -18.81 -9.36
CA ASP A 159 -23.60 -18.71 -10.84
C ASP A 159 -23.47 -17.27 -11.36
N LYS A 160 -24.00 -16.28 -10.64
CA LYS A 160 -23.91 -14.87 -11.04
C LYS A 160 -22.47 -14.39 -11.02
N THR A 161 -21.75 -14.61 -9.92
CA THR A 161 -20.35 -14.18 -9.78
C THR A 161 -19.43 -14.93 -10.74
N ALA A 162 -19.68 -16.22 -10.99
CA ALA A 162 -18.93 -17.00 -11.99
C ALA A 162 -19.15 -16.47 -13.42
N ARG A 163 -20.38 -16.13 -13.80
CA ARG A 163 -20.65 -15.47 -15.09
C ARG A 163 -20.00 -14.09 -15.18
N ASN A 164 -19.99 -13.34 -14.09
CA ASN A 164 -19.38 -12.02 -14.06
C ASN A 164 -17.86 -12.12 -14.20
N TYR A 165 -17.21 -13.18 -13.72
CA TYR A 165 -15.81 -13.46 -14.00
C TYR A 165 -15.55 -13.57 -15.52
N VAL A 166 -16.36 -14.37 -16.23
CA VAL A 166 -16.24 -14.53 -17.70
C VAL A 166 -16.40 -13.19 -18.40
N ARG A 167 -17.42 -12.39 -18.03
CA ARG A 167 -17.66 -11.05 -18.61
C ARG A 167 -16.47 -10.11 -18.38
N ARG A 168 -15.83 -10.17 -17.21
CA ARG A 168 -14.61 -9.39 -16.96
C ARG A 168 -13.44 -9.84 -17.84
N LEU A 169 -13.27 -11.14 -18.07
CA LEU A 169 -12.28 -11.62 -19.03
C LEU A 169 -12.54 -11.11 -20.46
N GLU A 170 -13.82 -11.06 -20.88
CA GLU A 170 -14.19 -10.47 -22.17
C GLU A 170 -13.84 -8.97 -22.24
N ALA A 171 -14.11 -8.21 -21.16
CA ALA A 171 -13.81 -6.79 -21.06
C ALA A 171 -12.31 -6.49 -20.84
N MET A 172 -11.53 -7.45 -20.36
CA MET A 172 -10.11 -7.29 -20.05
C MET A 172 -9.30 -6.94 -21.30
N GLY A 173 -9.62 -7.56 -22.44
CA GLY A 173 -8.97 -7.24 -23.72
C GLY A 173 -9.12 -5.76 -24.10
N ASP A 174 -10.33 -5.23 -24.02
CA ASP A 174 -10.61 -3.83 -24.34
C ASP A 174 -9.89 -2.86 -23.37
N LYS A 175 -9.82 -3.20 -22.08
CA LYS A 175 -9.08 -2.39 -21.09
C LYS A 175 -7.57 -2.42 -21.35
N LEU A 176 -6.99 -3.56 -21.66
CA LEU A 176 -5.56 -3.69 -22.02
C LEU A 176 -5.23 -2.89 -23.29
N ASP A 177 -6.12 -2.87 -24.28
CA ASP A 177 -5.97 -2.01 -25.48
C ASP A 177 -5.99 -0.51 -25.13
N GLN A 178 -6.85 -0.10 -24.19
CA GLN A 178 -6.90 1.29 -23.72
C GLN A 178 -5.60 1.67 -22.97
N VAL A 179 -5.06 0.75 -22.16
CA VAL A 179 -3.78 0.91 -21.46
C VAL A 179 -2.63 1.03 -22.46
N THR A 180 -2.60 0.19 -23.49
CA THR A 180 -1.62 0.25 -24.58
C THR A 180 -1.67 1.61 -25.29
N ALA A 181 -2.88 2.09 -25.61
CA ALA A 181 -3.04 3.40 -26.22
C ALA A 181 -2.62 4.56 -25.28
N ALA A 182 -2.78 4.41 -23.97
CA ALA A 182 -2.31 5.38 -22.99
C ALA A 182 -0.77 5.42 -22.94
N MET A 183 -0.12 4.27 -22.88
CA MET A 183 1.34 4.13 -22.93
C MET A 183 1.91 4.78 -24.20
N GLN A 184 1.33 4.51 -25.37
CA GLN A 184 1.76 5.12 -26.64
C GLN A 184 1.61 6.66 -26.64
N ARG A 185 0.55 7.20 -26.02
CA ARG A 185 0.40 8.67 -25.85
C ARG A 185 1.46 9.24 -24.92
N GLN A 186 1.79 8.55 -23.83
CA GLN A 186 2.87 8.97 -22.95
C GLN A 186 4.22 8.95 -23.67
N ALA A 187 4.49 7.91 -24.49
CA ALA A 187 5.71 7.84 -25.29
C ALA A 187 5.84 9.02 -26.26
N GLN A 188 4.73 9.47 -26.89
CA GLN A 188 4.69 10.68 -27.72
C GLN A 188 5.02 11.95 -26.93
N ALA A 189 4.75 11.98 -25.64
CA ALA A 189 5.11 13.06 -24.72
C ALA A 189 6.52 12.88 -24.10
N GLY A 190 7.31 11.90 -24.54
CA GLY A 190 8.65 11.61 -24.04
C GLY A 190 8.69 10.77 -22.74
N VAL A 191 7.54 10.27 -22.29
CA VAL A 191 7.45 9.42 -21.09
C VAL A 191 7.49 7.96 -21.54
N VAL A 192 8.68 7.38 -21.57
CA VAL A 192 8.96 6.00 -21.99
C VAL A 192 9.61 5.26 -20.83
N LEU A 193 9.32 3.97 -20.70
CA LEU A 193 9.98 3.11 -19.71
C LEU A 193 11.51 3.13 -19.89
N PRO A 194 12.29 3.23 -18.82
CA PRO A 194 13.73 2.95 -18.87
C PRO A 194 14.00 1.52 -19.37
N PRO A 195 15.17 1.23 -19.95
CA PRO A 195 15.45 -0.05 -20.62
C PRO A 195 15.19 -1.27 -19.74
N SER A 196 15.63 -1.25 -18.48
CA SER A 196 15.46 -2.38 -17.56
C SER A 196 13.99 -2.67 -17.25
N LEU A 197 13.18 -1.63 -17.06
CA LEU A 197 11.74 -1.79 -16.81
C LEU A 197 11.01 -2.29 -18.05
N LEU A 198 11.37 -1.80 -19.23
CA LEU A 198 10.80 -2.25 -20.50
C LEU A 198 11.06 -3.73 -20.74
N GLU A 199 12.32 -4.19 -20.59
CA GLU A 199 12.67 -5.60 -20.76
C GLU A 199 11.95 -6.51 -19.76
N ARG A 200 11.85 -6.08 -18.51
CA ARG A 200 11.09 -6.83 -17.49
C ARG A 200 9.60 -6.86 -17.80
N SER A 201 9.01 -5.76 -18.26
CA SER A 201 7.59 -5.74 -18.66
C SER A 201 7.32 -6.70 -19.82
N LEU A 202 8.20 -6.72 -20.82
CA LEU A 202 8.10 -7.69 -21.92
C LEU A 202 8.20 -9.14 -21.42
N THR A 203 9.11 -9.42 -20.50
CA THR A 203 9.25 -10.75 -19.88
C THR A 203 7.98 -11.14 -19.12
N VAL A 204 7.44 -10.25 -18.30
CA VAL A 204 6.21 -10.49 -17.53
C VAL A 204 5.03 -10.75 -18.46
N ILE A 205 4.85 -9.93 -19.51
CA ILE A 205 3.78 -10.12 -20.50
C ILE A 205 3.96 -11.47 -21.22
N HIS A 206 5.19 -11.82 -21.62
CA HIS A 206 5.49 -13.12 -22.23
C HIS A 206 5.08 -14.27 -21.32
N ASP A 207 5.48 -14.23 -20.05
CA ASP A 207 5.16 -15.28 -19.06
C ASP A 207 3.64 -15.41 -18.87
N MET A 208 2.90 -14.28 -18.87
CA MET A 208 1.44 -14.29 -18.75
C MET A 208 0.72 -15.01 -19.89
N VAL A 209 1.28 -15.05 -21.09
CA VAL A 209 0.65 -15.65 -22.28
C VAL A 209 1.37 -16.89 -22.79
N SER A 210 2.42 -17.36 -22.12
CA SER A 210 3.25 -18.50 -22.55
C SER A 210 2.51 -19.84 -22.51
N ALA A 211 1.60 -20.03 -21.55
CA ALA A 211 0.81 -21.23 -21.41
C ALA A 211 -0.38 -21.26 -22.40
N ALA A 212 -0.84 -22.46 -22.79
CA ALA A 212 -2.11 -22.57 -23.51
C ALA A 212 -3.26 -21.96 -22.66
N PRO A 213 -4.28 -21.32 -23.28
CA PRO A 213 -5.35 -20.64 -22.55
C PRO A 213 -5.96 -21.47 -21.42
N ALA A 214 -6.20 -22.77 -21.63
CA ALA A 214 -6.76 -23.64 -20.60
C ALA A 214 -5.84 -23.87 -19.39
N GLN A 215 -4.53 -23.63 -19.53
CA GLN A 215 -3.52 -23.80 -18.49
C GLN A 215 -3.13 -22.46 -17.85
N ASN A 216 -3.67 -21.36 -18.34
CA ASN A 216 -3.39 -20.03 -17.79
C ASN A 216 -3.92 -19.89 -16.37
N ALA A 217 -3.20 -19.15 -15.51
CA ALA A 217 -3.56 -18.92 -14.12
C ALA A 217 -4.95 -18.30 -13.94
N LEU A 218 -5.41 -17.48 -14.89
CA LEU A 218 -6.79 -16.95 -14.91
C LEU A 218 -7.82 -18.08 -14.96
N ILE A 219 -7.57 -19.15 -15.72
CA ILE A 219 -8.50 -20.26 -15.86
C ILE A 219 -8.35 -21.25 -14.71
N THR A 220 -7.12 -21.65 -14.36
CA THR A 220 -6.90 -22.64 -13.30
C THR A 220 -7.36 -22.15 -11.93
N SER A 221 -7.14 -20.86 -11.61
CA SER A 221 -7.67 -20.24 -10.38
C SER A 221 -9.19 -20.12 -10.40
N PHE A 222 -9.80 -19.83 -11.55
CA PHE A 222 -11.26 -19.78 -11.71
C PHE A 222 -11.89 -21.15 -11.51
N ALA A 223 -11.34 -22.20 -12.16
CA ALA A 223 -11.81 -23.57 -12.01
C ALA A 223 -11.75 -24.04 -10.55
N ALA A 224 -10.60 -23.84 -9.89
CA ALA A 224 -10.41 -24.20 -8.48
C ALA A 224 -11.42 -23.51 -7.54
N ARG A 225 -11.77 -22.23 -7.79
CA ARG A 225 -12.78 -21.50 -7.02
C ARG A 225 -14.19 -21.98 -7.35
N MET A 226 -14.51 -22.27 -8.62
CA MET A 226 -15.81 -22.85 -8.99
C MET A 226 -16.03 -24.22 -8.35
N ASP A 227 -14.97 -25.00 -8.11
CA ASP A 227 -15.09 -26.30 -7.45
C ASP A 227 -15.63 -26.19 -6.02
N GLN A 228 -15.37 -25.09 -5.36
CA GLN A 228 -15.92 -24.82 -4.02
C GLN A 228 -17.41 -24.40 -4.05
N VAL A 229 -17.97 -24.05 -5.22
CA VAL A 229 -19.36 -23.59 -5.35
C VAL A 229 -20.29 -24.77 -5.49
N ARG A 230 -20.96 -25.12 -4.39
CA ARG A 230 -21.88 -26.26 -4.32
C ARG A 230 -23.16 -26.10 -5.17
N SER A 231 -23.56 -24.87 -5.46
CA SER A 231 -24.77 -24.57 -6.25
C SER A 231 -24.58 -24.74 -7.76
N LEU A 232 -23.35 -24.96 -8.23
CA LEU A 232 -23.02 -25.21 -9.64
C LEU A 232 -22.85 -26.71 -9.88
N ASP A 233 -23.64 -27.26 -10.81
CA ASP A 233 -23.43 -28.62 -11.28
C ASP A 233 -22.22 -28.73 -12.23
N ALA A 234 -21.77 -29.96 -12.48
CA ALA A 234 -20.58 -30.22 -13.29
C ALA A 234 -20.72 -29.75 -14.76
N ALA A 235 -21.94 -29.76 -15.32
CA ALA A 235 -22.18 -29.31 -16.69
C ALA A 235 -22.04 -27.79 -16.77
N ARG A 236 -22.59 -27.09 -15.79
CA ARG A 236 -22.49 -25.62 -15.69
C ARG A 236 -21.06 -25.14 -15.47
N LYS A 237 -20.31 -25.82 -14.58
CA LYS A 237 -18.87 -25.53 -14.36
C LYS A 237 -18.08 -25.65 -15.67
N ARG A 238 -18.22 -26.76 -16.39
CA ARG A 238 -17.55 -26.96 -17.69
C ARG A 238 -17.95 -25.91 -18.72
N GLN A 239 -19.23 -25.52 -18.77
CA GLN A 239 -19.69 -24.48 -19.69
C GLN A 239 -19.01 -23.14 -19.40
N LEU A 240 -18.98 -22.70 -18.14
CA LEU A 240 -18.35 -21.44 -17.73
C LEU A 240 -16.84 -21.46 -17.95
N GLU A 241 -16.18 -22.57 -17.66
CA GLU A 241 -14.75 -22.75 -17.91
C GLU A 241 -14.43 -22.65 -19.41
N SER A 242 -15.22 -23.33 -20.27
CA SER A 242 -15.06 -23.24 -21.72
C SER A 242 -15.24 -21.81 -22.24
N GLN A 243 -16.22 -21.06 -21.70
CA GLN A 243 -16.41 -19.65 -22.04
C GLN A 243 -15.21 -18.80 -21.58
N ALA A 244 -14.68 -19.04 -20.38
CA ALA A 244 -13.51 -18.34 -19.88
C ALA A 244 -12.25 -18.62 -20.73
N ILE A 245 -12.02 -19.89 -21.11
CA ILE A 245 -10.93 -20.28 -22.03
C ILE A 245 -11.04 -19.54 -23.36
N ALA A 246 -12.25 -19.51 -23.93
CA ALA A 246 -12.52 -18.79 -25.17
C ALA A 246 -12.23 -17.28 -25.05
N ALA A 247 -12.64 -16.64 -23.94
CA ALA A 247 -12.38 -15.23 -23.66
C ALA A 247 -10.88 -14.93 -23.54
N VAL A 248 -10.13 -15.78 -22.80
CA VAL A 248 -8.67 -15.64 -22.69
C VAL A 248 -8.00 -15.75 -24.05
N GLY A 249 -8.34 -16.77 -24.85
CA GLY A 249 -7.73 -16.99 -26.16
C GLY A 249 -8.08 -15.95 -27.21
N SER A 250 -9.33 -15.42 -27.21
CA SER A 250 -9.81 -14.54 -28.26
C SER A 250 -9.77 -13.04 -27.91
N ARG A 251 -9.67 -12.68 -26.62
CA ARG A 251 -9.67 -11.28 -26.16
C ARG A 251 -8.41 -10.91 -25.40
N VAL A 252 -8.05 -11.69 -24.38
CA VAL A 252 -6.95 -11.35 -23.47
C VAL A 252 -5.59 -11.52 -24.13
N TYR A 253 -5.30 -12.69 -24.71
CA TYR A 253 -4.02 -12.95 -25.35
C TYR A 253 -3.71 -12.05 -26.54
N PRO A 254 -4.67 -11.76 -27.47
CA PRO A 254 -4.42 -10.81 -28.54
C PRO A 254 -4.15 -9.39 -28.04
N ALA A 255 -4.74 -8.96 -26.92
CA ALA A 255 -4.48 -7.65 -26.33
C ALA A 255 -3.06 -7.58 -25.73
N TYR A 256 -2.62 -8.60 -25.00
CA TYR A 256 -1.23 -8.68 -24.55
C TYR A 256 -0.24 -8.72 -25.71
N ALA A 257 -0.54 -9.42 -26.80
CA ALA A 257 0.32 -9.42 -27.98
C ALA A 257 0.47 -8.03 -28.60
N ARG A 258 -0.62 -7.24 -28.66
CA ARG A 258 -0.59 -5.85 -29.14
C ARG A 258 0.21 -4.96 -28.18
N MET A 259 0.04 -5.13 -26.88
CA MET A 259 0.81 -4.41 -25.86
C MET A 259 2.29 -4.72 -25.95
N SER A 260 2.67 -6.00 -26.09
CA SER A 260 4.06 -6.42 -26.30
C SER A 260 4.65 -5.79 -27.56
N ALA A 261 3.94 -5.82 -28.69
CA ALA A 261 4.38 -5.18 -29.92
C ALA A 261 4.56 -3.67 -29.78
N ALA A 262 3.71 -2.99 -29.01
CA ALA A 262 3.84 -1.57 -28.73
C ALA A 262 5.07 -1.27 -27.88
N LEU A 263 5.35 -2.07 -26.83
CA LEU A 263 6.57 -1.96 -26.01
C LEU A 263 7.83 -2.21 -26.84
N GLU A 264 7.83 -3.26 -27.70
CA GLU A 264 8.95 -3.52 -28.61
C GLU A 264 9.25 -2.31 -29.52
N ALA A 265 8.22 -1.64 -30.00
CA ALA A 265 8.39 -0.42 -30.83
C ALA A 265 9.00 0.76 -30.05
N GLU A 266 8.89 0.77 -28.72
CA GLU A 266 9.49 1.81 -27.85
C GLU A 266 10.96 1.56 -27.51
N ARG A 267 11.54 0.38 -27.79
CA ARG A 267 12.95 0.04 -27.46
C ARG A 267 13.98 1.10 -27.89
N PRO A 268 13.92 1.68 -29.12
CA PRO A 268 14.89 2.68 -29.52
C PRO A 268 14.81 3.96 -28.67
N ALA A 269 13.60 4.36 -28.28
CA ALA A 269 13.40 5.51 -27.41
C ALA A 269 13.83 5.20 -25.96
N ALA A 270 13.50 3.99 -25.48
CA ALA A 270 13.89 3.51 -24.16
C ALA A 270 15.41 3.48 -23.96
N ALA A 271 16.16 3.03 -24.97
CA ALA A 271 17.62 2.87 -24.91
C ALA A 271 18.39 4.16 -24.53
N THR A 272 17.78 5.34 -24.73
CA THR A 272 18.35 6.64 -24.41
C THR A 272 17.79 7.26 -23.13
N GLN A 273 16.88 6.57 -22.43
CA GLN A 273 16.23 7.11 -21.24
C GLN A 273 17.10 6.98 -19.99
N ALA A 274 17.21 8.08 -19.24
CA ALA A 274 17.73 8.03 -17.88
C ALA A 274 16.73 7.34 -16.92
N ALA A 275 17.24 6.86 -15.79
CA ALA A 275 16.44 6.10 -14.81
C ALA A 275 15.33 6.96 -14.17
N GLY A 276 15.61 8.23 -13.87
CA GLY A 276 14.74 9.08 -13.08
C GLY A 276 13.79 9.96 -13.90
N VAL A 277 12.74 10.45 -13.25
CA VAL A 277 11.74 11.36 -13.85
C VAL A 277 12.29 12.78 -14.08
N GLY A 278 13.42 13.13 -13.46
CA GLY A 278 14.07 14.43 -13.67
C GLY A 278 14.41 14.76 -15.14
N ARG A 279 14.47 13.73 -16.01
CA ARG A 279 14.63 13.86 -17.47
C ARG A 279 13.42 14.46 -18.19
N LEU A 280 12.23 14.38 -17.60
CA LEU A 280 10.99 14.89 -18.20
C LEU A 280 10.95 16.41 -18.10
N ALA A 281 10.27 17.09 -19.02
CA ALA A 281 10.16 18.55 -19.05
C ALA A 281 9.67 19.14 -17.70
N ASP A 282 8.66 18.52 -17.10
CA ASP A 282 8.12 18.89 -15.79
C ASP A 282 8.56 17.93 -14.67
N GLY A 283 9.62 17.15 -14.90
CA GLY A 283 10.02 16.03 -14.05
C GLY A 283 10.38 16.42 -12.62
N ALA A 284 11.09 17.54 -12.44
CA ALA A 284 11.42 18.05 -11.12
C ALA A 284 10.15 18.43 -10.31
N ALA A 285 9.18 19.06 -10.97
CA ALA A 285 7.90 19.43 -10.33
C ALA A 285 7.03 18.19 -10.05
N TYR A 286 7.06 17.20 -10.95
CA TYR A 286 6.39 15.93 -10.74
C TYR A 286 6.98 15.16 -9.56
N TYR A 287 8.32 15.06 -9.50
CA TYR A 287 9.00 14.39 -8.40
C TYR A 287 8.74 15.06 -7.05
N ALA A 288 8.82 16.39 -6.99
CA ALA A 288 8.51 17.14 -5.76
C ALA A 288 7.08 16.88 -5.29
N LEU A 289 6.10 16.79 -6.23
CA LEU A 289 4.71 16.47 -5.89
C LEU A 289 4.55 15.01 -5.43
N GLN A 290 5.21 14.06 -6.10
CA GLN A 290 5.21 12.65 -5.69
C GLN A 290 5.83 12.47 -4.30
N LEU A 291 6.95 13.16 -4.03
CA LEU A 291 7.60 13.14 -2.72
C LEU A 291 6.65 13.67 -1.64
N LYS A 292 5.99 14.81 -1.89
CA LYS A 292 4.98 15.37 -0.98
C LYS A 292 3.80 14.41 -0.76
N ALA A 293 3.26 13.84 -1.82
CA ALA A 293 2.12 12.92 -1.75
C ALA A 293 2.45 11.66 -0.91
N ASN A 294 3.66 11.12 -1.07
CA ASN A 294 4.09 9.91 -0.38
C ASN A 294 4.56 10.18 1.06
N THR A 295 5.22 11.32 1.32
CA THR A 295 5.74 11.65 2.66
C THR A 295 4.79 12.49 3.49
N THR A 296 3.80 13.13 2.86
CA THR A 296 2.89 14.11 3.47
C THR A 296 3.62 15.22 4.25
N THR A 297 4.81 15.61 3.75
CA THR A 297 5.64 16.70 4.28
C THR A 297 5.98 17.69 3.17
N ASP A 298 6.48 18.86 3.56
CA ASP A 298 6.97 19.88 2.63
C ASP A 298 8.50 19.81 2.39
N TYR A 299 9.12 18.67 2.67
CA TYR A 299 10.54 18.48 2.41
C TYR A 299 10.85 18.54 0.90
N THR A 300 11.88 19.28 0.57
CA THR A 300 12.43 19.27 -0.81
C THR A 300 13.25 18.00 -1.06
N PRO A 301 13.45 17.58 -2.32
CA PRO A 301 14.31 16.46 -2.65
C PRO A 301 15.73 16.56 -2.03
N GLY A 302 16.34 17.74 -2.08
CA GLY A 302 17.66 17.97 -1.46
C GLY A 302 17.67 17.81 0.06
N GLN A 303 16.60 18.22 0.76
CA GLN A 303 16.46 17.99 2.20
C GLN A 303 16.33 16.51 2.53
N VAL A 304 15.54 15.76 1.74
CA VAL A 304 15.38 14.30 1.92
C VAL A 304 16.70 13.57 1.63
N HIS A 305 17.43 13.98 0.59
CA HIS A 305 18.74 13.42 0.27
C HIS A 305 19.74 13.62 1.43
N ALA A 306 19.87 14.86 1.90
CA ALA A 306 20.74 15.18 3.04
C ALA A 306 20.36 14.42 4.32
N LEU A 307 19.06 14.29 4.58
CA LEU A 307 18.53 13.49 5.71
C LEU A 307 18.93 12.01 5.54
N GLY A 308 18.80 11.46 4.33
CA GLY A 308 19.22 10.10 4.02
C GLY A 308 20.71 9.86 4.27
N LEU A 309 21.58 10.75 3.79
CA LEU A 309 23.02 10.67 4.02
C LEU A 309 23.37 10.72 5.52
N ALA A 310 22.74 11.60 6.28
CA ALA A 310 22.96 11.71 7.72
C ALA A 310 22.54 10.44 8.47
N GLU A 311 21.39 9.86 8.13
CA GLU A 311 20.90 8.62 8.74
C GLU A 311 21.77 7.42 8.33
N VAL A 312 22.20 7.32 7.07
CA VAL A 312 23.14 6.28 6.63
C VAL A 312 24.44 6.34 7.45
N ALA A 313 24.99 7.53 7.65
CA ALA A 313 26.21 7.71 8.44
C ALA A 313 26.00 7.31 9.91
N ARG A 314 24.90 7.75 10.53
CA ARG A 314 24.56 7.41 11.94
C ARG A 314 24.41 5.91 12.15
N ILE A 315 23.59 5.27 11.31
CA ILE A 315 23.30 3.84 11.45
C ILE A 315 24.55 3.00 11.15
N SER A 316 25.32 3.37 10.12
CA SER A 316 26.56 2.67 9.79
C SER A 316 27.58 2.74 10.94
N ALA A 317 27.70 3.87 11.64
CA ALA A 317 28.57 3.99 12.81
C ALA A 317 28.12 3.09 13.98
N GLU A 318 26.83 2.97 14.22
CA GLU A 318 26.28 2.08 15.24
C GLU A 318 26.52 0.61 14.87
N MET A 319 26.30 0.24 13.61
CA MET A 319 26.58 -1.12 13.09
C MET A 319 28.08 -1.45 13.15
N ASP A 320 28.94 -0.50 12.77
CA ASP A 320 30.40 -0.66 12.83
C ASP A 320 30.87 -1.03 14.25
N SER A 321 30.39 -0.27 15.22
CA SER A 321 30.70 -0.49 16.63
C SER A 321 30.23 -1.88 17.11
N LEU A 322 29.01 -2.29 16.71
CA LEU A 322 28.45 -3.58 17.08
C LEU A 322 29.20 -4.75 16.41
N LEU A 323 29.53 -4.62 15.12
CA LEU A 323 30.30 -5.61 14.37
C LEU A 323 31.70 -5.79 14.95
N ALA A 324 32.40 -4.69 15.27
CA ALA A 324 33.73 -4.72 15.88
C ALA A 324 33.71 -5.40 17.25
N ALA A 325 32.72 -5.12 18.11
CA ALA A 325 32.53 -5.76 19.40
C ALA A 325 32.33 -7.28 19.30
N HIS A 326 31.91 -7.79 18.15
CA HIS A 326 31.69 -9.22 17.89
C HIS A 326 32.78 -9.84 16.99
N GLY A 327 33.97 -9.22 16.94
CA GLY A 327 35.14 -9.75 16.26
C GLY A 327 35.16 -9.54 14.72
N LEU A 328 34.27 -8.72 14.19
CA LEU A 328 34.20 -8.38 12.78
C LEU A 328 34.65 -6.93 12.56
N ALA A 329 35.94 -6.64 12.81
CA ALA A 329 36.46 -5.26 12.79
C ALA A 329 36.94 -4.80 11.40
N ALA A 330 37.24 -5.72 10.47
CA ALA A 330 37.84 -5.37 9.17
C ALA A 330 36.79 -5.27 8.04
N GLY A 331 36.94 -4.30 7.18
CA GLY A 331 36.07 -4.06 6.03
C GLY A 331 34.93 -3.06 6.32
N SER A 332 34.20 -2.67 5.27
CA SER A 332 33.02 -1.83 5.38
C SER A 332 31.86 -2.57 6.06
N VAL A 333 30.86 -1.82 6.54
CA VAL A 333 29.63 -2.40 7.12
C VAL A 333 28.95 -3.33 6.09
N GLY A 334 28.83 -2.89 4.82
CA GLY A 334 28.22 -3.69 3.77
C GLY A 334 28.95 -5.00 3.49
N GLU A 335 30.29 -4.98 3.40
CA GLU A 335 31.11 -6.20 3.20
C GLU A 335 30.91 -7.22 4.33
N ARG A 336 30.94 -6.75 5.58
CA ARG A 336 30.75 -7.59 6.76
C ARG A 336 29.33 -8.17 6.82
N MET A 337 28.32 -7.38 6.52
CA MET A 337 26.93 -7.85 6.45
C MET A 337 26.72 -8.86 5.31
N ALA A 338 27.32 -8.64 4.14
CA ALA A 338 27.29 -9.60 3.04
C ALA A 338 27.98 -10.94 3.40
N ALA A 339 29.04 -10.90 4.21
CA ALA A 339 29.68 -12.10 4.72
C ALA A 339 28.80 -12.84 5.74
N LEU A 340 28.18 -12.12 6.68
CA LEU A 340 27.25 -12.68 7.66
C LEU A 340 26.01 -13.32 7.01
N ALA A 341 25.51 -12.76 5.92
CA ALA A 341 24.36 -13.31 5.21
C ALA A 341 24.63 -14.74 4.66
N ARG A 342 25.89 -15.08 4.46
CA ARG A 342 26.33 -16.42 3.99
C ARG A 342 26.82 -17.34 5.13
N ASP A 343 26.80 -16.88 6.36
CA ASP A 343 27.26 -17.66 7.51
C ASP A 343 26.24 -18.75 7.87
N PRO A 344 26.60 -20.05 7.79
CA PRO A 344 25.68 -21.16 8.05
C PRO A 344 25.02 -21.11 9.44
N ARG A 345 25.63 -20.44 10.42
CA ARG A 345 25.06 -20.29 11.77
C ARG A 345 23.69 -19.59 11.76
N PHE A 346 23.43 -18.79 10.73
CA PHE A 346 22.22 -17.98 10.62
C PHE A 346 21.26 -18.47 9.55
N LEU A 347 21.54 -19.57 8.90
CA LEU A 347 20.70 -20.12 7.85
C LEU A 347 19.96 -21.38 8.33
N LEU A 348 18.68 -21.43 8.02
CA LEU A 348 17.87 -22.65 8.17
C LEU A 348 18.00 -23.49 6.88
N PRO A 349 17.81 -24.84 6.97
CA PRO A 349 17.85 -25.70 5.78
C PRO A 349 16.90 -25.20 4.67
N ASP A 350 17.36 -25.28 3.42
CA ASP A 350 16.51 -24.94 2.27
C ASP A 350 15.65 -26.13 1.82
N ASP A 351 14.81 -26.59 2.72
CA ASP A 351 13.87 -27.70 2.51
C ASP A 351 12.52 -27.42 3.20
N ALA A 352 11.62 -28.38 3.17
CA ALA A 352 10.30 -28.26 3.79
C ALA A 352 10.39 -28.14 5.33
N ASP A 353 11.42 -28.71 5.96
CA ASP A 353 11.60 -28.64 7.41
C ASP A 353 12.11 -27.27 7.85
N GLY A 354 13.10 -26.73 7.18
CA GLY A 354 13.58 -25.38 7.43
C GLY A 354 12.49 -24.32 7.27
N ARG A 355 11.63 -24.46 6.25
CA ARG A 355 10.47 -23.58 6.08
C ARG A 355 9.47 -23.70 7.23
N ARG A 356 9.22 -24.92 7.74
CA ARG A 356 8.37 -25.11 8.94
C ARG A 356 8.98 -24.47 10.17
N GLN A 357 10.30 -24.62 10.36
CA GLN A 357 11.05 -24.02 11.46
C GLN A 357 10.97 -22.48 11.40
N ALA A 358 11.14 -21.87 10.22
CA ALA A 358 11.02 -20.44 10.04
C ALA A 358 9.64 -19.92 10.46
N LEU A 359 8.55 -20.55 10.00
CA LEU A 359 7.19 -20.16 10.37
C LEU A 359 6.93 -20.34 11.89
N ALA A 360 7.45 -21.41 12.48
CA ALA A 360 7.34 -21.64 13.92
C ALA A 360 8.08 -20.55 14.72
N ARG A 361 9.28 -20.16 14.28
CA ARG A 361 10.10 -19.12 14.91
C ARG A 361 9.43 -17.74 14.79
N TYR A 362 8.84 -17.39 13.67
CA TYR A 362 8.05 -16.15 13.53
C TYR A 362 6.87 -16.12 14.52
N ARG A 363 6.12 -17.23 14.68
CA ARG A 363 5.04 -17.30 15.67
C ARG A 363 5.53 -17.10 17.08
N GLN A 364 6.62 -17.77 17.47
CA GLN A 364 7.23 -17.60 18.79
C GLN A 364 7.64 -16.15 19.05
N ILE A 365 8.33 -15.49 18.10
CA ILE A 365 8.74 -14.09 18.20
C ILE A 365 7.52 -13.18 18.44
N LEU A 366 6.44 -13.42 17.70
CA LEU A 366 5.20 -12.63 17.82
C LEU A 366 4.48 -12.88 19.15
N ASP A 367 4.46 -14.11 19.64
CA ASP A 367 3.87 -14.43 20.96
C ASP A 367 4.66 -13.76 22.09
N GLU A 368 6.00 -13.82 22.05
CA GLU A 368 6.89 -13.19 23.03
C GLU A 368 6.69 -11.67 23.11
N VAL A 369 6.67 -10.98 21.96
CA VAL A 369 6.48 -9.52 21.95
C VAL A 369 5.06 -9.14 22.33
N SER A 370 4.05 -9.90 21.90
CA SER A 370 2.64 -9.63 22.20
C SER A 370 2.35 -9.64 23.69
N ALA A 371 3.01 -10.53 24.44
CA ALA A 371 2.91 -10.61 25.90
C ALA A 371 3.37 -9.31 26.62
N ARG A 372 4.26 -8.54 25.98
CA ARG A 372 4.79 -7.28 26.52
C ARG A 372 3.93 -6.06 26.17
N MET A 373 3.10 -6.14 25.13
CA MET A 373 2.39 -4.96 24.60
C MET A 373 1.47 -4.23 25.58
N PRO A 374 0.77 -4.88 26.52
CA PRO A 374 -0.01 -4.18 27.55
C PRO A 374 0.81 -3.22 28.45
N GLU A 375 2.14 -3.36 28.49
CA GLU A 375 3.02 -2.43 29.20
C GLU A 375 3.21 -1.10 28.44
N TYR A 376 3.00 -1.10 27.11
CA TYR A 376 3.34 0.01 26.21
C TYR A 376 2.14 0.60 25.46
N PHE A 377 1.01 -0.08 25.46
CA PHE A 377 -0.22 0.36 24.77
C PHE A 377 -1.42 0.34 25.73
N ARG A 378 -2.30 1.35 25.64
CA ARG A 378 -3.57 1.35 26.38
C ARG A 378 -4.59 0.42 25.74
N ASN A 379 -4.64 0.43 24.42
CA ASN A 379 -5.50 -0.43 23.61
C ASN A 379 -4.62 -1.43 22.86
N PHE A 380 -4.72 -2.70 23.25
CA PHE A 380 -4.07 -3.81 22.56
C PHE A 380 -5.15 -4.84 22.21
N PRO A 381 -5.73 -4.74 20.99
CA PRO A 381 -6.77 -5.65 20.57
C PRO A 381 -6.20 -7.06 20.39
N ALA A 382 -6.83 -8.04 21.04
CA ALA A 382 -6.47 -9.46 20.94
C ALA A 382 -6.95 -10.06 19.59
N LYS A 383 -6.64 -9.42 18.46
CA LYS A 383 -6.95 -9.96 17.14
C LYS A 383 -5.90 -10.98 16.73
N ARG A 384 -6.36 -12.12 16.21
CA ARG A 384 -5.46 -13.20 15.79
C ARG A 384 -4.66 -12.77 14.55
N LEU A 385 -3.36 -13.02 14.60
CA LEU A 385 -2.44 -12.92 13.48
C LEU A 385 -2.05 -14.34 13.06
N ALA A 386 -2.32 -14.69 11.81
CA ALA A 386 -1.79 -15.91 11.21
C ALA A 386 -0.40 -15.62 10.63
N VAL A 387 0.46 -16.64 10.64
CA VAL A 387 1.78 -16.59 10.00
C VAL A 387 1.83 -17.68 8.95
N GLU A 388 1.95 -17.28 7.70
CA GLU A 388 1.87 -18.17 6.54
C GLU A 388 3.03 -17.93 5.57
N ARG A 389 3.31 -18.93 4.75
CA ARG A 389 4.23 -18.79 3.62
C ARG A 389 3.50 -18.08 2.48
N VAL A 390 4.19 -17.18 1.78
CA VAL A 390 3.70 -16.64 0.50
C VAL A 390 3.35 -17.81 -0.43
N PRO A 391 2.20 -17.81 -1.12
CA PRO A 391 1.88 -18.86 -2.08
C PRO A 391 3.00 -19.06 -3.11
N ALA A 392 3.38 -20.30 -3.37
CA ALA A 392 4.54 -20.63 -4.22
C ALA A 392 4.48 -19.98 -5.62
N SER A 393 3.28 -19.79 -6.18
CA SER A 393 3.08 -19.09 -7.45
C SER A 393 3.39 -17.60 -7.41
N GLN A 394 3.42 -16.99 -6.22
CA GLN A 394 3.63 -15.55 -6.03
C GLN A 394 5.02 -15.22 -5.45
N GLU A 395 5.73 -16.21 -4.90
CA GLU A 395 7.00 -16.00 -4.21
C GLU A 395 8.07 -15.29 -5.03
N LYS A 396 8.12 -15.56 -6.35
CA LYS A 396 9.12 -14.97 -7.25
C LYS A 396 8.98 -13.45 -7.40
N GLY A 397 7.76 -12.94 -7.29
CA GLY A 397 7.45 -11.51 -7.43
C GLY A 397 7.16 -10.80 -6.10
N ALA A 398 7.01 -11.56 -5.01
CA ALA A 398 6.68 -10.98 -3.71
C ALA A 398 7.91 -10.42 -2.99
N SER A 399 7.72 -9.41 -2.15
CA SER A 399 8.71 -8.92 -1.18
C SER A 399 9.11 -10.01 -0.18
N ALA A 400 10.12 -9.75 0.65
CA ALA A 400 10.57 -10.67 1.69
C ALA A 400 9.45 -11.05 2.68
N ALA A 401 8.53 -10.12 2.96
CA ALA A 401 7.30 -10.36 3.68
C ALA A 401 6.28 -9.26 3.40
N TYR A 402 5.03 -9.49 3.80
CA TYR A 402 3.98 -8.47 3.83
C TYR A 402 2.86 -8.85 4.79
N TYR A 403 2.18 -7.84 5.30
CA TYR A 403 0.98 -8.02 6.11
C TYR A 403 -0.28 -7.89 5.25
N GLN A 404 -1.20 -8.83 5.39
CA GLN A 404 -2.55 -8.76 4.84
C GLN A 404 -3.55 -8.52 5.96
N GLN A 405 -4.32 -7.45 5.86
CA GLN A 405 -5.30 -7.11 6.90
C GLN A 405 -6.42 -8.14 7.05
N ALA A 406 -6.98 -8.21 8.26
CA ALA A 406 -8.16 -9.01 8.56
C ALA A 406 -9.38 -8.54 7.75
N ALA A 407 -10.31 -9.45 7.47
CA ALA A 407 -11.60 -9.05 6.92
C ALA A 407 -12.37 -8.20 7.92
N MET A 408 -13.08 -7.17 7.42
CA MET A 408 -13.87 -6.25 8.26
C MET A 408 -14.97 -6.98 9.02
N ASP A 409 -15.57 -8.02 8.43
CA ASP A 409 -16.60 -8.87 9.02
C ASP A 409 -16.05 -9.92 10.01
N GLY A 410 -14.72 -9.98 10.19
CA GLY A 410 -14.04 -10.95 11.07
C GLY A 410 -13.94 -12.37 10.50
N SER A 411 -14.38 -12.62 9.27
CA SER A 411 -14.37 -13.95 8.64
C SER A 411 -12.95 -14.49 8.40
N ARG A 412 -11.96 -13.60 8.26
CA ARG A 412 -10.55 -13.93 8.01
C ARG A 412 -9.64 -13.13 8.97
N PRO A 413 -8.66 -13.79 9.64
CA PRO A 413 -7.67 -13.08 10.47
C PRO A 413 -6.74 -12.22 9.61
N GLY A 414 -5.97 -11.33 10.25
CA GLY A 414 -4.80 -10.74 9.64
C GLY A 414 -3.73 -11.80 9.39
N VAL A 415 -2.97 -11.67 8.32
CA VAL A 415 -1.94 -12.64 7.94
C VAL A 415 -0.61 -11.94 7.71
N PHE A 416 0.41 -12.40 8.41
CA PHE A 416 1.80 -12.11 8.09
C PHE A 416 2.29 -13.18 7.11
N PHE A 417 2.55 -12.78 5.87
CA PHE A 417 3.12 -13.65 4.84
C PHE A 417 4.63 -13.50 4.80
N ALA A 418 5.35 -14.63 4.97
CA ALA A 418 6.80 -14.72 4.82
C ALA A 418 7.16 -15.36 3.48
N ASN A 419 8.00 -14.71 2.69
CA ASN A 419 8.54 -15.27 1.46
C ASN A 419 9.67 -16.24 1.80
N LEU A 420 9.43 -17.52 1.60
CA LEU A 420 10.36 -18.59 1.91
C LEU A 420 10.79 -19.36 0.64
N ARG A 421 10.88 -18.65 -0.50
CA ARG A 421 11.30 -19.25 -1.78
C ARG A 421 12.72 -19.82 -1.71
N ASP A 422 13.62 -19.08 -1.08
CA ASP A 422 15.04 -19.38 -0.91
C ASP A 422 15.42 -19.07 0.55
N MET A 423 15.77 -20.10 1.31
CA MET A 423 16.08 -19.95 2.73
C MET A 423 17.41 -19.24 2.98
N SER A 424 18.27 -19.09 1.97
CA SER A 424 19.48 -18.27 2.05
C SER A 424 19.16 -16.75 2.11
N GLU A 425 17.97 -16.34 1.66
CA GLU A 425 17.48 -14.98 1.74
C GLU A 425 16.79 -14.66 3.10
N VAL A 426 16.64 -15.67 3.98
CA VAL A 426 15.92 -15.56 5.26
C VAL A 426 16.86 -15.85 6.44
N PRO A 427 17.92 -15.08 6.64
CA PRO A 427 18.83 -15.28 7.77
C PRO A 427 18.10 -15.04 9.10
N THR A 428 18.37 -15.91 10.08
CA THR A 428 17.64 -15.94 11.34
C THR A 428 17.75 -14.66 12.17
N TRP A 429 18.81 -13.89 11.99
CA TRP A 429 19.01 -12.60 12.64
C TRP A 429 18.08 -11.48 12.13
N GLY A 430 17.54 -11.61 10.91
CA GLY A 430 16.55 -10.66 10.38
C GLY A 430 15.12 -10.92 10.83
N MET A 431 14.82 -12.12 11.36
CA MET A 431 13.44 -12.56 11.57
C MET A 431 12.68 -11.75 12.62
N LYS A 432 13.33 -11.35 13.73
CA LYS A 432 12.67 -10.53 14.76
C LYS A 432 12.16 -9.21 14.20
N THR A 433 13.01 -8.50 13.49
CA THR A 433 12.70 -7.18 12.95
C THR A 433 11.55 -7.25 11.94
N LEU A 434 11.58 -8.23 11.06
CA LEU A 434 10.52 -8.45 10.09
C LEU A 434 9.18 -8.79 10.78
N ALA A 435 9.20 -9.64 11.82
CA ALA A 435 8.03 -9.96 12.62
C ALA A 435 7.46 -8.73 13.35
N TYR A 436 8.31 -7.84 13.84
CA TYR A 436 7.86 -6.61 14.51
C TYR A 436 7.29 -5.59 13.53
N HIS A 437 7.84 -5.51 12.32
CA HIS A 437 7.37 -4.65 11.25
C HIS A 437 5.98 -5.07 10.75
N GLU A 438 5.84 -6.33 10.29
CA GLU A 438 4.60 -6.83 9.70
C GLU A 438 3.54 -7.18 10.74
N GLY A 439 3.98 -7.63 11.92
CA GLY A 439 3.12 -8.12 12.99
C GLY A 439 2.93 -7.09 14.10
N VAL A 440 3.47 -7.43 15.27
CA VAL A 440 3.32 -6.68 16.52
C VAL A 440 4.70 -6.16 16.97
N PRO A 441 4.81 -4.86 17.28
CA PRO A 441 3.79 -3.80 17.33
C PRO A 441 3.56 -3.03 16.01
N GLY A 442 3.99 -3.55 14.85
CA GLY A 442 3.93 -2.88 13.55
C GLY A 442 2.56 -2.89 12.89
N HIS A 443 2.51 -3.27 11.60
CA HIS A 443 1.32 -3.16 10.75
C HIS A 443 0.08 -3.86 11.32
N HIS A 444 0.22 -5.09 11.83
CA HIS A 444 -0.93 -5.80 12.39
C HIS A 444 -1.57 -5.06 13.56
N LEU A 445 -0.79 -4.54 14.50
CA LEU A 445 -1.32 -3.77 15.63
C LEU A 445 -1.99 -2.48 15.15
N GLN A 446 -1.32 -1.71 14.31
CA GLN A 446 -1.84 -0.46 13.75
C GLN A 446 -3.20 -0.65 13.07
N VAL A 447 -3.26 -1.59 12.12
CA VAL A 447 -4.48 -1.88 11.36
C VAL A 447 -5.58 -2.46 12.28
N SER A 448 -5.21 -3.32 13.23
CA SER A 448 -6.17 -3.87 14.21
C SER A 448 -6.80 -2.81 15.09
N ILE A 449 -6.06 -1.79 15.49
CA ILE A 449 -6.59 -0.63 16.22
C ILE A 449 -7.51 0.18 15.30
N ALA A 450 -7.06 0.49 14.09
CA ALA A 450 -7.85 1.28 13.12
C ALA A 450 -9.19 0.62 12.80
N LEU A 451 -9.22 -0.70 12.55
CA LEU A 451 -10.45 -1.49 12.33
C LEU A 451 -11.35 -1.59 13.57
N GLY A 452 -10.84 -1.26 14.75
CA GLY A 452 -11.61 -1.18 16.00
C GLY A 452 -12.26 0.18 16.26
N LEU A 453 -11.86 1.21 15.54
CA LEU A 453 -12.42 2.55 15.69
C LEU A 453 -13.87 2.58 15.21
N LYS A 454 -14.72 3.26 15.99
CA LYS A 454 -16.15 3.34 15.67
C LYS A 454 -16.48 4.68 15.05
N ASN A 455 -17.51 4.68 14.19
CA ASN A 455 -18.06 5.89 13.57
C ASN A 455 -17.09 6.64 12.64
N LEU A 456 -16.09 5.95 12.10
CA LEU A 456 -15.31 6.49 11.00
C LEU A 456 -16.06 6.29 9.68
N PRO A 457 -16.05 7.27 8.78
CA PRO A 457 -16.58 7.07 7.42
C PRO A 457 -15.68 6.10 6.64
N LEU A 458 -16.28 5.38 5.67
CA LEU A 458 -15.62 4.34 4.88
C LEU A 458 -14.29 4.81 4.27
N ILE A 459 -14.21 6.05 3.81
CA ILE A 459 -12.98 6.58 3.24
C ILE A 459 -11.83 6.61 4.25
N ARG A 460 -12.08 6.90 5.54
CA ARG A 460 -11.05 6.89 6.58
C ARG A 460 -10.62 5.47 6.99
N GLU A 461 -11.51 4.50 6.84
CA GLU A 461 -11.18 3.09 7.09
C GLU A 461 -10.31 2.50 5.98
N GLN A 462 -10.45 3.01 4.74
CA GLN A 462 -9.73 2.53 3.56
C GLN A 462 -8.51 3.37 3.19
N THR A 463 -8.40 4.60 3.70
CA THR A 463 -7.25 5.46 3.41
C THR A 463 -6.02 5.01 4.19
N LEU A 464 -4.92 4.84 3.47
CA LEU A 464 -3.62 4.56 4.06
C LEU A 464 -2.59 5.57 3.54
N TYR A 465 -2.09 6.42 4.42
CA TYR A 465 -0.95 7.29 4.13
C TYR A 465 0.33 6.50 4.31
N ALA A 466 1.10 6.35 3.23
CA ALA A 466 2.31 5.53 3.23
C ALA A 466 3.31 5.94 4.33
N ALA A 467 3.57 7.23 4.49
CA ALA A 467 4.50 7.71 5.52
C ALA A 467 4.00 7.47 6.95
N TYR A 468 2.70 7.47 7.17
CA TYR A 468 2.12 7.12 8.47
C TYR A 468 2.27 5.62 8.75
N ALA A 469 1.89 4.76 7.79
CA ALA A 469 1.88 3.31 7.98
C ALA A 469 3.29 2.73 8.08
N GLU A 470 4.15 3.07 7.11
CA GLU A 470 5.53 2.58 7.06
C GLU A 470 6.40 3.22 8.15
N GLY A 471 6.14 4.50 8.42
CA GLY A 471 6.80 5.21 9.52
C GLY A 471 6.47 4.59 10.87
N TRP A 472 5.22 4.19 11.10
CA TRP A 472 4.83 3.46 12.29
C TRP A 472 5.51 2.10 12.38
N ALA A 473 5.58 1.33 11.29
CA ALA A 473 6.19 0.01 11.30
C ALA A 473 7.70 0.08 11.59
N LEU A 474 8.42 1.08 11.07
CA LEU A 474 9.82 1.31 11.43
C LEU A 474 9.97 1.79 12.88
N TYR A 475 9.11 2.69 13.33
CA TYR A 475 9.06 3.09 14.73
C TYR A 475 8.84 1.88 15.67
N ALA A 476 8.03 0.91 15.24
CA ALA A 476 7.77 -0.32 15.97
C ALA A 476 9.04 -1.20 16.09
N GLU A 477 9.88 -1.26 15.05
CA GLU A 477 11.19 -1.92 15.10
C GLU A 477 12.12 -1.25 16.12
N GLN A 478 12.17 0.08 16.14
CA GLN A 478 12.94 0.86 17.12
C GLN A 478 12.38 0.69 18.54
N LEU A 479 11.06 0.74 18.71
CA LEU A 479 10.40 0.52 20.00
C LEU A 479 10.75 -0.87 20.56
N ALA A 480 10.75 -1.92 19.72
CA ALA A 480 11.12 -3.26 20.13
C ALA A 480 12.54 -3.32 20.70
N ALA A 481 13.49 -2.58 20.12
CA ALA A 481 14.84 -2.46 20.66
C ALA A 481 14.85 -1.74 22.02
N GLU A 482 14.15 -0.61 22.12
CA GLU A 482 14.07 0.19 23.36
C GLU A 482 13.45 -0.58 24.55
N ILE A 483 12.48 -1.45 24.27
CA ILE A 483 11.86 -2.30 25.32
C ILE A 483 12.64 -3.59 25.60
N GLY A 484 13.82 -3.75 24.99
CA GLY A 484 14.77 -4.81 25.33
C GLY A 484 14.56 -6.14 24.60
N MET A 485 13.81 -6.19 23.48
CA MET A 485 13.58 -7.43 22.72
C MET A 485 14.86 -7.98 22.05
N TYR A 486 15.91 -7.17 21.98
CA TYR A 486 17.23 -7.55 21.45
C TYR A 486 18.33 -7.61 22.53
N LYS A 487 17.98 -7.49 23.84
CA LYS A 487 18.97 -7.37 24.93
C LYS A 487 20.03 -8.48 24.89
N ASP A 488 19.61 -9.72 24.66
CA ASP A 488 20.47 -10.89 24.61
C ASP A 488 20.68 -11.45 23.20
N ASP A 489 20.41 -10.60 22.18
CA ASP A 489 20.47 -10.96 20.76
C ASP A 489 21.14 -9.85 19.93
N PRO A 490 22.47 -9.71 20.04
CA PRO A 490 23.20 -8.67 19.32
C PRO A 490 23.12 -8.85 17.80
N TRP A 491 23.00 -10.08 17.30
CA TRP A 491 22.84 -10.37 15.87
C TRP A 491 21.45 -9.95 15.38
N GLY A 492 20.42 -10.18 16.17
CA GLY A 492 19.07 -9.67 15.88
C GLY A 492 19.04 -8.14 15.84
N ASN A 493 19.74 -7.45 16.78
CA ASN A 493 19.84 -6.00 16.75
C ASN A 493 20.62 -5.48 15.52
N LEU A 494 21.66 -6.21 15.10
CA LEU A 494 22.39 -5.91 13.87
C LEU A 494 21.46 -6.05 12.64
N GLY A 495 20.58 -7.06 12.64
CA GLY A 495 19.55 -7.22 11.60
C GLY A 495 18.56 -6.06 11.57
N ARG A 496 18.15 -5.55 12.75
CA ARG A 496 17.32 -4.33 12.85
C ARG A 496 18.03 -3.14 12.23
N LEU A 497 19.27 -2.92 12.61
CA LEU A 497 20.07 -1.82 12.06
C LEU A 497 20.27 -1.93 10.55
N GLN A 498 20.50 -3.15 10.01
CA GLN A 498 20.61 -3.33 8.55
C GLN A 498 19.31 -2.98 7.84
N LEU A 499 18.15 -3.39 8.36
CA LEU A 499 16.87 -3.01 7.77
C LEU A 499 16.60 -1.52 7.89
N GLU A 500 16.95 -0.88 9.00
CA GLU A 500 16.91 0.58 9.17
C GLU A 500 17.83 1.28 8.16
N LEU A 501 19.07 0.77 7.97
CA LEU A 501 20.04 1.29 7.00
C LEU A 501 19.52 1.20 5.56
N VAL A 502 18.85 0.12 5.20
CA VAL A 502 18.17 -0.02 3.89
C VAL A 502 17.16 1.10 3.70
N ARG A 503 16.35 1.42 4.72
CA ARG A 503 15.34 2.49 4.64
C ARG A 503 15.97 3.89 4.60
N ALA A 504 17.10 4.10 5.26
CA ALA A 504 17.89 5.34 5.13
C ALA A 504 18.50 5.48 3.72
N ALA A 505 19.08 4.40 3.18
CA ALA A 505 19.63 4.38 1.83
C ALA A 505 18.56 4.66 0.76
N ARG A 506 17.28 4.25 0.97
CA ARG A 506 16.16 4.58 0.07
C ARG A 506 15.99 6.07 -0.12
N LEU A 507 16.19 6.91 0.92
CA LEU A 507 16.11 8.38 0.80
C LEU A 507 17.17 8.91 -0.16
N VAL A 508 18.39 8.39 -0.06
CA VAL A 508 19.52 8.78 -0.92
C VAL A 508 19.30 8.33 -2.36
N ILE A 509 18.87 7.09 -2.55
CA ILE A 509 18.74 6.48 -3.87
C ILE A 509 17.55 7.07 -4.64
N ASP A 510 16.39 7.19 -4.03
CA ASP A 510 15.19 7.71 -4.67
C ASP A 510 15.43 9.16 -5.14
N THR A 511 15.97 10.01 -4.26
CA THR A 511 16.33 11.39 -4.61
C THR A 511 17.49 11.44 -5.60
N GLY A 512 18.49 10.57 -5.47
CA GLY A 512 19.61 10.43 -6.39
C GLY A 512 19.13 10.12 -7.81
N ILE A 513 18.22 9.16 -7.97
CA ILE A 513 17.65 8.79 -9.28
C ILE A 513 16.81 9.94 -9.84
N HIS A 514 15.88 10.48 -9.06
CA HIS A 514 14.84 11.36 -9.58
C HIS A 514 15.18 12.84 -9.59
N ALA A 515 16.09 13.30 -8.73
CA ALA A 515 16.49 14.70 -8.63
C ALA A 515 17.94 14.95 -9.03
N GLU A 516 18.87 13.99 -8.81
CA GLU A 516 20.30 14.16 -9.06
C GLU A 516 20.80 13.42 -10.31
N GLY A 517 19.91 12.68 -11.00
CA GLY A 517 20.23 12.04 -12.27
C GLY A 517 21.11 10.79 -12.16
N TRP A 518 21.09 10.10 -11.01
CA TRP A 518 21.80 8.82 -10.86
C TRP A 518 21.30 7.79 -11.85
N SER A 519 22.24 7.03 -12.40
CA SER A 519 21.87 5.84 -13.17
C SER A 519 21.36 4.72 -12.26
N ARG A 520 20.69 3.74 -12.86
CA ARG A 520 20.28 2.50 -12.19
C ARG A 520 21.48 1.81 -11.54
N GLU A 521 22.58 1.71 -12.26
CA GLU A 521 23.81 1.04 -11.81
C GLU A 521 24.48 1.77 -10.65
N GLN A 522 24.49 3.11 -10.66
CA GLN A 522 24.96 3.91 -9.53
C GLN A 522 24.13 3.68 -8.28
N ALA A 523 22.79 3.65 -8.42
CA ALA A 523 21.86 3.37 -7.34
C ALA A 523 22.05 1.96 -6.75
N ILE A 524 22.20 0.95 -7.60
CA ILE A 524 22.47 -0.44 -7.19
C ILE A 524 23.82 -0.52 -6.46
N ALA A 525 24.88 0.02 -7.04
CA ALA A 525 26.21 -0.02 -6.44
C ALA A 525 26.23 0.64 -5.06
N TYR A 526 25.59 1.81 -4.92
CA TYR A 526 25.47 2.50 -3.64
C TYR A 526 24.76 1.64 -2.58
N MET A 527 23.62 1.05 -2.93
CA MET A 527 22.84 0.27 -1.96
C MET A 527 23.55 -1.02 -1.56
N VAL A 528 24.16 -1.73 -2.52
CA VAL A 528 24.94 -2.96 -2.25
C VAL A 528 26.13 -2.63 -1.34
N ALA A 529 26.91 -1.61 -1.67
CA ALA A 529 28.08 -1.20 -0.89
C ALA A 529 27.71 -0.75 0.54
N THR A 530 26.59 -0.05 0.66
CA THR A 530 26.12 0.48 1.97
C THR A 530 25.53 -0.62 2.86
N THR A 531 24.70 -1.50 2.31
CA THR A 531 23.85 -2.39 3.11
C THR A 531 24.31 -3.85 3.15
N GLY A 532 25.14 -4.27 2.20
CA GLY A 532 25.57 -5.65 2.04
C GLY A 532 24.45 -6.59 1.53
N LYS A 533 23.35 -6.05 1.03
CA LYS A 533 22.27 -6.83 0.41
C LYS A 533 22.70 -7.42 -0.94
N PRO A 534 22.18 -8.59 -1.34
CA PRO A 534 22.45 -9.17 -2.65
C PRO A 534 22.07 -8.24 -3.80
N GLU A 535 22.90 -8.17 -4.85
CA GLU A 535 22.66 -7.31 -6.00
C GLU A 535 21.31 -7.61 -6.69
N SER A 536 20.90 -8.87 -6.76
CA SER A 536 19.61 -9.27 -7.36
C SER A 536 18.41 -8.70 -6.60
N GLU A 537 18.46 -8.68 -5.26
CA GLU A 537 17.43 -8.05 -4.41
C GLU A 537 17.44 -6.53 -4.60
N VAL A 538 18.63 -5.93 -4.55
CA VAL A 538 18.83 -4.49 -4.71
C VAL A 538 18.39 -3.99 -6.09
N ALA A 539 18.69 -4.72 -7.15
CA ALA A 539 18.26 -4.36 -8.51
C ALA A 539 16.73 -4.30 -8.64
N SER A 540 16.03 -5.27 -8.04
CA SER A 540 14.56 -5.26 -8.03
C SER A 540 13.99 -4.08 -7.23
N GLU A 541 14.62 -3.73 -6.10
CA GLU A 541 14.22 -2.58 -5.30
C GLU A 541 14.48 -1.24 -6.02
N VAL A 542 15.64 -1.07 -6.64
CA VAL A 542 15.98 0.14 -7.41
C VAL A 542 15.01 0.31 -8.58
N GLU A 543 14.68 -0.75 -9.30
CA GLU A 543 13.69 -0.71 -10.38
C GLU A 543 12.28 -0.36 -9.88
N ARG A 544 11.91 -0.77 -8.66
CA ARG A 544 10.68 -0.32 -8.01
C ARG A 544 10.70 1.19 -7.74
N TYR A 545 11.82 1.74 -7.27
CA TYR A 545 11.95 3.19 -7.04
C TYR A 545 11.85 3.96 -8.36
N MET A 546 12.47 3.47 -9.44
CA MET A 546 12.35 4.07 -10.76
C MET A 546 10.89 4.13 -11.25
N ALA A 547 10.07 3.14 -10.92
CA ALA A 547 8.67 3.08 -11.31
C ALA A 547 7.74 3.90 -10.38
N MET A 548 8.12 4.08 -9.10
CA MET A 548 7.31 4.72 -8.06
C MET A 548 8.07 5.86 -7.35
N PRO A 549 8.29 6.99 -8.02
CA PRO A 549 9.04 8.12 -7.45
C PRO A 549 8.50 8.58 -6.10
N GLY A 550 9.38 8.75 -5.11
CA GLY A 550 9.05 9.27 -3.79
C GLY A 550 8.47 8.24 -2.81
N GLN A 551 7.94 7.09 -3.29
CA GLN A 551 7.33 6.10 -2.40
C GLN A 551 8.33 5.52 -1.41
N ALA A 552 9.55 5.22 -1.84
CA ALA A 552 10.59 4.68 -1.00
C ALA A 552 11.01 5.62 0.15
N CYS A 553 10.77 6.93 0.01
CA CYS A 553 11.06 7.93 1.04
C CYS A 553 10.06 7.92 2.20
N SER A 554 8.85 7.41 2.01
CA SER A 554 7.78 7.41 3.03
C SER A 554 8.20 6.74 4.33
N TYR A 555 8.94 5.63 4.24
CA TYR A 555 9.39 4.81 5.37
C TYR A 555 10.17 5.60 6.41
N LYS A 556 11.37 6.05 6.05
CA LYS A 556 12.27 6.70 6.99
C LYS A 556 11.81 8.10 7.37
N VAL A 557 11.19 8.86 6.44
CA VAL A 557 10.58 10.16 6.76
C VAL A 557 9.49 10.00 7.80
N GLY A 558 8.64 9.01 7.66
CA GLY A 558 7.55 8.73 8.62
C GLY A 558 8.08 8.37 10.01
N GLU A 559 9.05 7.46 10.09
CA GLU A 559 9.70 7.08 11.35
C GLU A 559 10.31 8.30 12.05
N LEU A 560 11.12 9.06 11.34
CA LEU A 560 11.81 10.23 11.90
C LEU A 560 10.81 11.27 12.42
N LYS A 561 9.69 11.47 11.71
CA LYS A 561 8.62 12.36 12.20
C LYS A 561 7.99 11.83 13.49
N ILE A 562 7.68 10.55 13.60
CA ILE A 562 7.11 9.97 14.83
C ILE A 562 8.11 10.09 15.99
N LEU A 563 9.40 9.82 15.75
CA LEU A 563 10.46 9.98 16.75
C LEU A 563 10.63 11.44 17.20
N GLU A 564 10.61 12.38 16.25
CA GLU A 564 10.63 13.83 16.52
C GLU A 564 9.46 14.23 17.42
N LEU A 565 8.25 13.83 17.06
CA LEU A 565 7.03 14.13 17.82
C LEU A 565 7.08 13.55 19.24
N ARG A 566 7.61 12.31 19.37
CA ARG A 566 7.82 11.69 20.68
C ARG A 566 8.81 12.46 21.54
N ALA A 567 9.94 12.85 20.96
CA ALA A 567 10.96 13.62 21.67
C ALA A 567 10.43 14.99 22.08
N ARG A 568 9.71 15.69 21.22
CA ARG A 568 9.04 16.98 21.48
C ARG A 568 8.03 16.85 22.64
N ALA A 569 7.19 15.82 22.58
CA ALA A 569 6.20 15.57 23.62
C ALA A 569 6.87 15.27 24.99
N ARG A 570 7.92 14.44 24.99
CA ARG A 570 8.69 14.12 26.21
C ARG A 570 9.34 15.38 26.81
N ALA A 571 9.97 16.20 25.99
CA ALA A 571 10.58 17.45 26.43
C ALA A 571 9.51 18.44 26.98
N ALA A 572 8.37 18.54 26.32
CA ALA A 572 7.32 19.47 26.66
C ALA A 572 6.53 19.08 27.93
N LEU A 573 6.32 17.80 28.17
CA LEU A 573 5.50 17.27 29.26
C LEU A 573 6.31 16.86 30.50
N GLY A 574 7.61 16.58 30.34
CA GLY A 574 8.45 16.12 31.46
C GLY A 574 7.85 14.91 32.19
N PRO A 575 7.63 14.98 33.51
CA PRO A 575 7.05 13.88 34.30
C PRO A 575 5.60 13.51 33.92
N LYS A 576 4.86 14.40 33.25
CA LYS A 576 3.50 14.11 32.76
C LYS A 576 3.50 13.29 31.44
N PHE A 577 4.67 13.10 30.79
CA PHE A 577 4.75 12.29 29.58
C PHE A 577 4.46 10.82 29.89
N ASN A 578 3.53 10.23 29.15
CA ASN A 578 3.22 8.80 29.21
C ASN A 578 3.26 8.22 27.80
N LEU A 579 4.09 7.19 27.60
CA LEU A 579 4.30 6.55 26.29
C LEU A 579 3.03 5.89 25.75
N LYS A 580 2.20 5.31 26.63
CA LYS A 580 0.92 4.72 26.21
C LYS A 580 -0.04 5.76 25.65
N ASP A 581 -0.06 6.95 26.28
CA ASP A 581 -0.91 8.07 25.79
C ASP A 581 -0.39 8.61 24.47
N PHE A 582 0.93 8.69 24.29
CA PHE A 582 1.53 9.04 23.01
C PHE A 582 1.10 8.06 21.91
N HIS A 583 1.22 6.76 22.17
CA HIS A 583 0.79 5.73 21.19
C HIS A 583 -0.71 5.80 20.89
N THR A 584 -1.54 6.13 21.90
CA THR A 584 -2.98 6.38 21.70
C THR A 584 -3.23 7.54 20.73
N VAL A 585 -2.51 8.66 20.90
CA VAL A 585 -2.64 9.81 19.99
C VAL A 585 -2.21 9.45 18.56
N ILE A 586 -1.14 8.66 18.41
CA ILE A 586 -0.71 8.23 17.07
C ILE A 586 -1.74 7.30 16.43
N LEU A 587 -2.23 6.26 17.13
CA LEU A 587 -2.95 5.14 16.50
C LEU A 587 -4.47 5.29 16.46
N GLU A 588 -5.08 5.96 17.47
CA GLU A 588 -6.54 5.98 17.61
C GLU A 588 -7.24 7.07 16.79
N ASN A 589 -6.51 7.72 15.89
CA ASN A 589 -7.10 8.63 14.89
C ASN A 589 -7.19 8.01 13.48
N GLY A 590 -6.79 6.73 13.32
CA GLY A 590 -6.64 6.10 12.02
C GLY A 590 -5.44 6.65 11.25
N SER A 591 -5.32 6.31 9.97
CA SER A 591 -4.24 6.82 9.11
C SER A 591 -4.47 8.29 8.77
N VAL A 592 -3.48 9.14 9.04
CA VAL A 592 -3.55 10.59 8.80
C VAL A 592 -2.26 11.09 8.15
N PRO A 593 -2.28 12.22 7.41
CA PRO A 593 -1.05 12.87 6.96
C PRO A 593 -0.14 13.22 8.15
N LEU A 594 1.18 13.17 7.98
CA LEU A 594 2.13 13.50 9.06
C LEU A 594 1.97 14.94 9.57
N THR A 595 1.57 15.86 8.70
CA THR A 595 1.25 17.25 9.10
C THR A 595 0.05 17.34 10.05
N LEU A 596 -0.98 16.51 9.81
CA LEU A 596 -2.13 16.42 10.73
C LEU A 596 -1.76 15.65 12.00
N LEU A 597 -0.92 14.60 11.89
CA LEU A 597 -0.40 13.87 13.05
C LEU A 597 0.35 14.81 14.01
N GLU A 598 1.19 15.70 13.46
CA GLU A 598 1.88 16.74 14.24
C GLU A 598 0.91 17.63 15.01
N GLN A 599 -0.15 18.13 14.35
CA GLN A 599 -1.19 18.93 15.02
C GLN A 599 -1.87 18.16 16.17
N LEU A 600 -2.19 16.87 15.96
CA LEU A 600 -2.81 16.03 16.98
C LEU A 600 -1.93 15.85 18.21
N VAL A 601 -0.63 15.67 18.01
CA VAL A 601 0.36 15.55 19.09
C VAL A 601 0.51 16.89 19.83
N ASP A 602 0.59 18.01 19.12
CA ASP A 602 0.72 19.33 19.74
C ASP A 602 -0.53 19.70 20.56
N GLU A 603 -1.73 19.37 20.08
CA GLU A 603 -2.97 19.51 20.83
C GLU A 603 -3.00 18.63 22.09
N TRP A 604 -2.52 17.40 22.00
CA TRP A 604 -2.40 16.51 23.16
C TRP A 604 -1.43 17.09 24.19
N ILE A 605 -0.28 17.59 23.75
CA ILE A 605 0.69 18.26 24.63
C ILE A 605 0.02 19.44 25.34
N ALA A 606 -0.68 20.30 24.62
CA ALA A 606 -1.34 21.47 25.18
C ALA A 606 -2.41 21.08 26.24
N ARG A 607 -3.27 20.09 25.93
CA ARG A 607 -4.28 19.58 26.86
C ARG A 607 -3.66 18.98 28.13
N THR A 608 -2.58 18.17 27.97
CA THR A 608 -1.93 17.51 29.10
C THR A 608 -1.19 18.48 30.01
N ARG A 609 -0.65 19.57 29.44
CA ARG A 609 -0.06 20.68 30.23
C ARG A 609 -1.11 21.42 31.02
N GLY A 610 -2.28 21.71 30.44
CA GLY A 610 -3.37 22.46 31.08
C GLY A 610 -4.19 21.66 32.08
N ALA A 611 -4.06 20.33 32.11
CA ALA A 611 -4.67 19.46 33.11
C ALA A 611 -3.83 19.54 34.39
N THR A 612 -4.25 20.39 35.34
CA THR A 612 -3.71 20.52 36.70
C THR A 612 -4.36 19.52 37.63
#